data_c7d550fcfa0e02c74d1ee2f9f8eb8b66
#
_entry.id   c7d550fcfa0e02c74d1ee2f9f8eb8b66
#
_cell.length_a   1.000
_cell.length_b   1.000
_cell.length_c   1.000
_cell.angle_alpha   90.00
_cell.angle_beta   90.00
_cell.angle_gamma   90.00
#
_symmetry.space_group_name_H-M   'P 1'
#
loop_
_entity.id
_entity.type
_entity.pdbx_description
1 polymer ?
#
loop_
_entity_poly.entity_id
_entity_poly.type
_entity_poly.pdbx_seq_one_letter_code
_entity_poly.pdbx_strand_id
1 'polypeptide(L)'
;IKMLKIQLPDWEENAGLYRLRLEDFIDKITMEGVELFEKNENAQEFFGSGITTRNLYDQVVGIGNVQIHLYKIEAQREYPITWKEVSRNSGGEGFLSAFVILSSLLYYMRRDDTDIFADKNEGKVLIMDNPFAQTNASHLLIPLMDMAKKSNTQLICLTGLG
;
A
#
# COMPACT_ATOMS: atom_id res chain seq x y z
N ILE A 1 -13.71 9.37 -10.53
CA ILE A 1 -13.86 7.90 -10.63
C ILE A 1 -13.22 7.31 -9.38
N LYS A 2 -13.97 6.48 -8.66
CA LYS A 2 -13.48 5.80 -7.46
C LYS A 2 -12.69 4.56 -7.91
N MET A 3 -11.38 4.52 -7.67
CA MET A 3 -10.52 3.44 -8.12
C MET A 3 -10.05 2.55 -6.97
N LEU A 4 -9.84 3.15 -5.80
CA LEU A 4 -9.34 2.48 -4.60
C LEU A 4 -10.11 2.98 -3.38
N LYS A 5 -10.42 2.08 -2.45
CA LYS A 5 -10.86 2.40 -1.10
C LYS A 5 -10.02 1.59 -0.12
N ILE A 6 -9.33 2.26 0.77
CA ILE A 6 -8.69 1.64 1.93
C ILE A 6 -9.62 1.85 3.10
N GLN A 7 -9.99 0.77 3.75
CA GLN A 7 -10.83 0.79 4.94
C GLN A 7 -9.98 0.37 6.13
N LEU A 8 -9.79 1.30 7.02
CA LEU A 8 -9.12 1.07 8.30
C LEU A 8 -10.17 0.63 9.34
N PRO A 9 -9.77 -0.15 10.35
CA PRO A 9 -10.63 -0.41 11.50
C PRO A 9 -11.00 0.91 12.20
N ASP A 10 -12.19 0.95 12.78
CA ASP A 10 -12.59 2.10 13.58
C ASP A 10 -11.72 2.21 14.83
N TRP A 11 -11.07 3.37 15.00
CA TRP A 11 -10.14 3.58 16.10
C TRP A 11 -10.87 3.72 17.44
N GLU A 12 -11.98 4.43 17.46
CA GLU A 12 -12.72 4.72 18.69
C GLU A 12 -13.40 3.45 19.23
N GLU A 13 -14.00 2.67 18.35
CA GLU A 13 -14.61 1.37 18.73
C GLU A 13 -13.57 0.38 19.29
N ASN A 14 -12.35 0.42 18.79
CA ASN A 14 -11.29 -0.52 19.15
C ASN A 14 -10.26 0.04 20.14
N ALA A 15 -10.42 1.27 20.63
CA ALA A 15 -9.42 1.95 21.45
C ALA A 15 -9.00 1.13 22.69
N GLY A 16 -9.95 0.50 23.39
CA GLY A 16 -9.65 -0.34 24.55
C GLY A 16 -8.81 -1.57 24.21
N LEU A 17 -9.13 -2.23 23.08
CA LEU A 17 -8.38 -3.39 22.59
C LEU A 17 -6.97 -2.99 22.15
N TYR A 18 -6.85 -1.86 21.45
CA TYR A 18 -5.54 -1.38 20.98
C TYR A 18 -4.63 -0.98 22.14
N ARG A 19 -5.21 -0.38 23.19
CA ARG A 19 -4.47 -0.06 24.40
C ARG A 19 -3.91 -1.32 25.07
N LEU A 20 -4.73 -2.35 25.28
CA LEU A 20 -4.28 -3.62 25.86
C LEU A 20 -3.16 -4.25 25.03
N ARG A 21 -3.32 -4.32 23.70
CA ARG A 21 -2.30 -4.88 22.81
C ARG A 21 -1.00 -4.07 22.82
N LEU A 22 -1.10 -2.75 22.99
CA LEU A 22 0.07 -1.89 23.13
C LEU A 22 0.80 -2.15 24.44
N GLU A 23 0.06 -2.28 25.55
CA GLU A 23 0.60 -2.63 26.86
C GLU A 23 1.29 -4.00 26.80
N ASP A 24 0.63 -5.03 26.27
CA ASP A 24 1.22 -6.37 26.08
C ASP A 24 2.49 -6.34 25.19
N PHE A 25 2.49 -5.52 24.14
CA PHE A 25 3.66 -5.37 23.28
C PHE A 25 4.82 -4.72 24.00
N ILE A 26 4.57 -3.67 24.78
CA ILE A 26 5.59 -2.99 25.59
C ILE A 26 6.17 -3.93 26.64
N ASP A 27 5.32 -4.64 27.37
CA ASP A 27 5.74 -5.60 28.39
C ASP A 27 6.61 -6.70 27.79
N LYS A 28 6.18 -7.28 26.67
CA LYS A 28 6.94 -8.30 25.97
C LYS A 28 8.33 -7.82 25.55
N ILE A 29 8.41 -6.66 24.88
CA ILE A 29 9.69 -6.10 24.42
C ILE A 29 10.57 -5.76 25.62
N THR A 30 10.01 -5.24 26.69
CA THR A 30 10.75 -4.90 27.90
C THR A 30 11.34 -6.17 28.54
N MET A 31 10.55 -7.23 28.70
CA MET A 31 11.02 -8.49 29.27
C MET A 31 12.14 -9.11 28.42
N GLU A 32 11.94 -9.24 27.11
CA GLU A 32 12.95 -9.80 26.21
C GLU A 32 14.21 -8.94 26.17
N GLY A 33 14.08 -7.62 26.19
CA GLY A 33 15.22 -6.69 26.24
C GLY A 33 16.03 -6.77 27.53
N VAL A 34 15.37 -6.96 28.68
CA VAL A 34 16.05 -7.17 29.96
C VAL A 34 16.83 -8.48 29.95
N GLU A 35 16.23 -9.57 29.46
CA GLU A 35 16.92 -10.85 29.35
C GLU A 35 18.18 -10.79 28.47
N LEU A 36 18.13 -10.07 27.34
CA LEU A 36 19.26 -9.87 26.46
C LEU A 36 20.36 -9.05 27.13
N PHE A 37 19.96 -8.02 27.86
CA PHE A 37 20.90 -7.21 28.62
C PHE A 37 21.63 -8.01 29.71
N GLU A 38 20.91 -8.86 30.43
CA GLU A 38 21.50 -9.78 31.45
C GLU A 38 22.46 -10.79 30.83
N LYS A 39 22.20 -11.25 29.61
CA LYS A 39 23.06 -12.17 28.85
C LYS A 39 24.22 -11.48 28.15
N ASN A 40 24.36 -10.17 28.26
CA ASN A 40 25.36 -9.36 27.57
C ASN A 40 25.26 -9.43 26.04
N GLU A 41 24.05 -9.64 25.54
CA GLU A 41 23.72 -9.66 24.11
C GLU A 41 23.35 -8.25 23.61
N ASN A 42 23.27 -8.06 22.29
CA ASN A 42 23.05 -6.75 21.69
C ASN A 42 21.58 -6.29 21.81
N ALA A 43 21.21 -5.81 23.00
CA ALA A 43 19.87 -5.27 23.26
C ALA A 43 19.52 -4.07 22.37
N GLN A 44 20.51 -3.28 21.94
CA GLN A 44 20.26 -2.12 21.07
C GLN A 44 19.77 -2.53 19.69
N GLU A 45 20.33 -3.57 19.10
CA GLU A 45 19.90 -4.12 17.81
C GLU A 45 18.49 -4.73 17.92
N PHE A 46 18.22 -5.43 19.02
CA PHE A 46 16.91 -5.99 19.31
C PHE A 46 15.84 -4.89 19.37
N PHE A 47 16.05 -3.82 20.15
CA PHE A 47 15.10 -2.71 20.23
C PHE A 47 14.96 -1.98 18.90
N GLY A 48 16.05 -1.75 18.17
CA GLY A 48 16.04 -1.09 16.87
C GLY A 48 15.24 -1.85 15.80
N SER A 49 15.30 -3.18 15.81
CA SER A 49 14.55 -4.03 14.89
C SER A 49 13.12 -4.32 15.38
N GLY A 50 12.92 -4.41 16.69
CA GLY A 50 11.62 -4.74 17.32
C GLY A 50 10.65 -3.56 17.34
N ILE A 51 11.14 -2.36 17.66
CA ILE A 51 10.29 -1.15 17.78
C ILE A 51 10.28 -0.39 16.44
N THR A 52 9.67 -0.98 15.44
CA THR A 52 9.42 -0.31 14.16
C THR A 52 7.95 0.08 14.03
N THR A 53 7.65 1.13 13.26
CA THR A 53 6.27 1.55 12.99
C THR A 53 5.44 0.39 12.43
N ARG A 54 6.05 -0.45 11.59
CA ARG A 54 5.40 -1.62 11.01
C ARG A 54 5.03 -2.64 12.09
N ASN A 55 5.99 -3.02 12.94
CA ASN A 55 5.76 -4.00 14.00
C ASN A 55 4.74 -3.49 15.01
N LEU A 56 4.86 -2.23 15.43
CA LEU A 56 3.90 -1.61 16.31
C LEU A 56 2.49 -1.64 15.74
N TYR A 57 2.33 -1.24 14.48
CA TYR A 57 1.03 -1.25 13.81
C TYR A 57 0.47 -2.67 13.68
N ASP A 58 1.31 -3.65 13.31
CA ASP A 58 0.89 -5.04 13.15
C ASP A 58 0.46 -5.67 14.49
N GLN A 59 1.17 -5.40 15.56
CA GLN A 59 0.85 -5.93 16.89
C GLN A 59 -0.40 -5.26 17.49
N VAL A 60 -0.54 -3.95 17.36
CA VAL A 60 -1.65 -3.19 17.98
C VAL A 60 -2.92 -3.29 17.14
N VAL A 61 -2.85 -2.96 15.87
CA VAL A 61 -4.01 -2.91 14.97
C VAL A 61 -4.20 -4.21 14.21
N GLY A 62 -3.11 -4.80 13.74
CA GLY A 62 -3.06 -5.95 12.86
C GLY A 62 -3.24 -5.57 11.39
N ILE A 63 -2.20 -5.80 10.59
CA ILE A 63 -2.21 -5.50 9.14
C ILE A 63 -3.39 -6.20 8.45
N GLY A 64 -3.77 -7.40 8.89
CA GLY A 64 -4.90 -8.15 8.35
C GLY A 64 -6.27 -7.47 8.51
N ASN A 65 -6.39 -6.48 9.38
CA ASN A 65 -7.62 -5.72 9.59
C ASN A 65 -7.77 -4.54 8.63
N VAL A 66 -6.74 -4.24 7.84
CA VAL A 66 -6.82 -3.24 6.77
C VAL A 66 -7.42 -3.89 5.54
N GLN A 67 -8.55 -3.36 5.08
CA GLN A 67 -9.21 -3.86 3.88
C GLN A 67 -8.92 -2.94 2.70
N ILE A 68 -8.46 -3.54 1.60
CA ILE A 68 -8.20 -2.83 0.36
C ILE A 68 -9.24 -3.28 -0.66
N HIS A 69 -10.02 -2.33 -1.14
CA HIS A 69 -11.06 -2.53 -2.14
C HIS A 69 -10.66 -1.82 -3.41
N LEU A 70 -10.60 -2.56 -4.50
CA LEU A 70 -10.32 -2.06 -5.84
C LEU A 70 -11.59 -2.06 -6.68
N TYR A 71 -11.76 -1.04 -7.50
CA TYR A 71 -12.88 -0.94 -8.42
C TYR A 71 -12.39 -1.24 -9.83
N LYS A 72 -12.92 -2.30 -10.46
CA LYS A 72 -12.60 -2.63 -11.85
C LYS A 72 -13.11 -1.54 -12.79
N ILE A 73 -12.23 -1.02 -13.62
CA ILE A 73 -12.54 0.05 -14.57
C ILE A 73 -13.24 -0.50 -15.81
N GLU A 74 -12.94 -1.73 -16.17
CA GLU A 74 -13.36 -2.38 -17.42
C GLU A 74 -14.80 -2.89 -17.44
N ALA A 75 -15.25 -3.35 -16.31
CA ALA A 75 -16.64 -3.78 -16.21
C ALA A 75 -17.38 -2.63 -15.56
N GLN A 76 -18.39 -2.08 -16.11
CA GLN A 76 -19.34 -1.19 -15.46
C GLN A 76 -19.86 -1.75 -14.10
N ARG A 77 -18.98 -2.47 -13.42
CA ARG A 77 -19.23 -3.11 -12.13
C ARG A 77 -18.87 -2.12 -11.05
N GLU A 78 -19.87 -1.64 -10.37
CA GLU A 78 -19.75 -0.79 -9.19
C GLU A 78 -19.24 -1.57 -7.94
N TYR A 79 -19.00 -2.87 -8.06
CA TYR A 79 -18.62 -3.70 -6.93
C TYR A 79 -17.10 -3.69 -6.71
N PRO A 80 -16.65 -3.35 -5.51
CA PRO A 80 -15.24 -3.46 -5.17
C PRO A 80 -14.81 -4.94 -5.13
N ILE A 81 -13.58 -5.20 -5.56
CA ILE A 81 -12.90 -6.49 -5.39
C ILE A 81 -11.91 -6.37 -4.25
N THR A 82 -11.77 -7.41 -3.48
CA THR A 82 -10.80 -7.47 -2.40
C THR A 82 -9.41 -7.79 -2.92
N TRP A 83 -8.37 -7.45 -2.14
CA TRP A 83 -7.00 -7.80 -2.48
C TRP A 83 -6.79 -9.31 -2.72
N LYS A 84 -7.48 -10.14 -1.94
CA LYS A 84 -7.43 -11.60 -2.08
C LYS A 84 -7.98 -12.09 -3.42
N GLU A 85 -8.98 -11.40 -3.97
CA GLU A 85 -9.52 -11.70 -5.29
C GLU A 85 -8.59 -11.21 -6.39
N VAL A 86 -7.96 -10.05 -6.22
CA VAL A 86 -6.96 -9.50 -7.16
C VAL A 86 -5.81 -10.47 -7.37
N SER A 87 -5.33 -11.13 -6.30
CA SER A 87 -4.21 -12.08 -6.37
C SER A 87 -4.52 -13.34 -7.21
N ARG A 88 -5.79 -13.58 -7.49
CA ARG A 88 -6.25 -14.70 -8.34
C ARG A 88 -6.48 -14.31 -9.80
N ASN A 89 -6.36 -13.03 -10.12
CA ASN A 89 -6.55 -12.54 -11.47
C ASN A 89 -5.39 -12.95 -12.39
N SER A 90 -5.64 -12.91 -13.70
CA SER A 90 -4.60 -13.10 -14.70
C SER A 90 -3.47 -12.07 -14.55
N GLY A 91 -2.26 -12.38 -15.03
CA GLY A 91 -1.10 -11.49 -14.88
C GLY A 91 -1.36 -10.05 -15.33
N GLY A 92 -2.11 -9.85 -16.42
CA GLY A 92 -2.46 -8.53 -16.91
C GLY A 92 -3.43 -7.76 -15.99
N GLU A 93 -4.43 -8.42 -15.43
CA GLU A 93 -5.34 -7.79 -14.45
C GLU A 93 -4.64 -7.48 -13.14
N GLY A 94 -3.72 -8.36 -12.70
CA GLY A 94 -2.88 -8.12 -11.54
C GLY A 94 -2.00 -6.89 -11.71
N PHE A 95 -1.40 -6.73 -12.89
CA PHE A 95 -0.61 -5.56 -13.25
C PHE A 95 -1.45 -4.27 -13.20
N LEU A 96 -2.63 -4.26 -13.80
CA LEU A 96 -3.53 -3.10 -13.77
C LEU A 96 -3.91 -2.72 -12.33
N SER A 97 -4.19 -3.72 -11.49
CA SER A 97 -4.51 -3.51 -10.07
C SER A 97 -3.34 -2.91 -9.30
N ALA A 98 -2.11 -3.40 -9.53
CA ALA A 98 -0.90 -2.84 -8.93
C ALA A 98 -0.68 -1.39 -9.38
N PHE A 99 -0.91 -1.09 -10.66
CA PHE A 99 -0.81 0.26 -11.18
C PHE A 99 -1.83 1.22 -10.53
N VAL A 100 -3.08 0.79 -10.33
CA VAL A 100 -4.12 1.57 -9.64
C VAL A 100 -3.68 1.91 -8.23
N ILE A 101 -3.18 0.93 -7.49
CA ILE A 101 -2.72 1.11 -6.11
C ILE A 101 -1.56 2.10 -6.07
N LEU A 102 -0.52 1.86 -6.87
CA LEU A 102 0.66 2.71 -6.90
C LEU A 102 0.32 4.16 -7.27
N SER A 103 -0.49 4.34 -8.31
CA SER A 103 -0.94 5.67 -8.73
C SER A 103 -1.77 6.37 -7.65
N SER A 104 -2.61 5.62 -6.95
CA SER A 104 -3.43 6.14 -5.85
C SER A 104 -2.58 6.54 -4.64
N LEU A 105 -1.56 5.75 -4.30
CA LEU A 105 -0.61 6.06 -3.22
C LEU A 105 0.24 7.29 -3.56
N LEU A 106 0.75 7.37 -4.79
CA LEU A 106 1.49 8.55 -5.26
C LEU A 106 0.64 9.82 -5.23
N TYR A 107 -0.64 9.69 -5.56
CA TYR A 107 -1.58 10.80 -5.45
C TYR A 107 -1.82 11.20 -4.00
N TYR A 108 -1.98 10.23 -3.11
CA TYR A 108 -2.18 10.47 -1.68
C TYR A 108 -0.96 11.11 -1.02
N MET A 109 0.24 10.64 -1.31
CA MET A 109 1.49 11.17 -0.74
C MET A 109 1.73 12.64 -1.11
N ARG A 110 1.15 13.11 -2.22
CA ARG A 110 1.23 14.52 -2.65
C ARG A 110 0.10 15.40 -2.11
N ARG A 111 -0.80 14.86 -1.31
CA ARG A 111 -1.86 15.61 -0.64
C ARG A 111 -1.40 16.31 0.63
N ASP A 112 -0.10 16.52 0.78
CA ASP A 112 0.37 17.29 1.91
C ASP A 112 -0.08 18.75 1.73
N ASP A 113 -1.19 19.07 2.42
CA ASP A 113 -1.78 20.42 2.44
C ASP A 113 -0.84 21.43 3.13
N THR A 114 0.30 20.96 3.67
CA THR A 114 1.33 21.78 4.30
C THR A 114 2.38 22.27 3.31
N ASP A 115 2.53 21.63 2.16
CA ASP A 115 3.44 22.09 1.12
C ASP A 115 2.76 23.11 0.22
N ILE A 116 2.90 24.37 0.59
CA ILE A 116 2.41 25.55 -0.16
C ILE A 116 3.04 25.69 -1.55
N PHE A 117 4.14 24.98 -1.82
CA PHE A 117 4.86 24.99 -3.10
C PHE A 117 4.51 23.80 -4.01
N ALA A 118 3.78 22.81 -3.52
CA ALA A 118 3.34 21.69 -4.34
C ALA A 118 2.24 22.14 -5.29
N ASP A 119 2.59 22.34 -6.57
CA ASP A 119 1.59 22.56 -7.61
C ASP A 119 0.77 21.27 -7.80
N LYS A 120 -0.53 21.35 -7.55
CA LYS A 120 -1.48 20.25 -7.75
C LYS A 120 -1.52 19.74 -9.19
N ASN A 121 -0.99 20.54 -10.13
CA ASN A 121 -0.90 20.21 -11.55
C ASN A 121 0.47 19.64 -11.98
N GLU A 122 1.43 19.49 -11.06
CA GLU A 122 2.71 18.88 -11.41
C GLU A 122 2.52 17.48 -11.99
N GLY A 123 3.12 17.28 -13.15
CA GLY A 123 3.20 15.98 -13.81
C GLY A 123 3.96 14.98 -12.96
N LYS A 124 3.51 13.75 -12.96
CA LYS A 124 4.17 12.60 -12.32
C LYS A 124 4.81 11.76 -13.39
N VAL A 125 5.92 11.12 -13.05
CA VAL A 125 6.56 10.14 -13.92
C VAL A 125 6.55 8.78 -13.23
N LEU A 126 6.07 7.77 -13.94
CA LEU A 126 6.14 6.38 -13.52
C LEU A 126 6.95 5.59 -14.54
N ILE A 127 8.06 5.04 -14.09
CA ILE A 127 8.93 4.19 -14.91
C ILE A 127 8.55 2.73 -14.63
N MET A 128 8.27 1.98 -15.68
CA MET A 128 7.88 0.58 -15.60
C MET A 128 8.79 -0.26 -16.49
N ASP A 129 9.30 -1.35 -15.93
CA ASP A 129 10.10 -2.32 -16.68
C ASP A 129 9.16 -3.38 -17.28
N ASN A 130 9.22 -3.51 -18.59
CA ASN A 130 8.49 -4.50 -19.39
C ASN A 130 7.01 -4.69 -19.02
N PRO A 131 6.22 -3.62 -18.86
CA PRO A 131 4.84 -3.70 -18.39
C PRO A 131 3.94 -4.44 -19.38
N PHE A 132 4.35 -4.55 -20.64
CA PHE A 132 3.57 -5.14 -21.73
C PHE A 132 3.82 -6.64 -21.91
N ALA A 133 4.84 -7.22 -21.29
CA ALA A 133 5.11 -8.65 -21.38
C ALA A 133 3.94 -9.52 -20.89
N GLN A 134 3.16 -8.97 -19.96
CA GLN A 134 2.00 -9.65 -19.37
C GLN A 134 0.65 -9.09 -19.84
N THR A 135 0.65 -8.02 -20.64
CA THR A 135 -0.55 -7.28 -21.03
C THR A 135 -0.65 -7.07 -22.53
N ASN A 136 -0.64 -8.16 -23.31
CA ASN A 136 -0.86 -8.07 -24.77
C ASN A 136 -2.29 -7.71 -25.17
N ALA A 137 -3.18 -7.49 -24.20
CA ALA A 137 -4.58 -7.24 -24.45
C ALA A 137 -4.89 -5.75 -24.47
N SER A 138 -5.33 -5.23 -25.61
CA SER A 138 -5.72 -3.82 -25.80
C SER A 138 -6.73 -3.35 -24.75
N HIS A 139 -7.59 -4.23 -24.24
CA HIS A 139 -8.59 -3.90 -23.22
C HIS A 139 -7.96 -3.53 -21.85
N LEU A 140 -6.70 -3.91 -21.61
CA LEU A 140 -5.96 -3.52 -20.40
C LEU A 140 -5.14 -2.25 -20.61
N LEU A 141 -4.63 -2.03 -21.83
CA LEU A 141 -3.82 -0.86 -22.16
C LEU A 141 -4.64 0.42 -22.18
N ILE A 142 -5.84 0.38 -22.75
CA ILE A 142 -6.70 1.56 -22.83
C ILE A 142 -7.03 2.11 -21.43
N PRO A 143 -7.53 1.31 -20.47
CA PRO A 143 -7.77 1.79 -19.11
C PRO A 143 -6.51 2.32 -18.41
N LEU A 144 -5.35 1.68 -18.65
CA LEU A 144 -4.08 2.11 -18.09
C LEU A 144 -3.72 3.52 -18.58
N MET A 145 -3.79 3.75 -19.87
CA MET A 145 -3.49 5.05 -20.49
C MET A 145 -4.49 6.14 -20.05
N ASP A 146 -5.76 5.79 -19.96
CA ASP A 146 -6.80 6.71 -19.48
C ASP A 146 -6.58 7.10 -18.01
N MET A 147 -6.15 6.18 -17.19
CA MET A 147 -5.81 6.47 -15.79
C MET A 147 -4.57 7.35 -15.69
N ALA A 148 -3.50 7.02 -16.43
CA ALA A 148 -2.30 7.83 -16.45
C ALA A 148 -2.60 9.27 -16.85
N LYS A 149 -3.40 9.45 -17.90
CA LYS A 149 -3.86 10.76 -18.37
C LYS A 149 -4.68 11.49 -17.30
N LYS A 150 -5.64 10.82 -16.66
CA LYS A 150 -6.48 11.42 -15.62
C LYS A 150 -5.73 11.77 -14.33
N SER A 151 -4.66 11.03 -14.03
CA SER A 151 -3.78 11.29 -12.88
C SER A 151 -2.61 12.22 -13.18
N ASN A 152 -2.56 12.81 -14.40
CA ASN A 152 -1.44 13.61 -14.89
C ASN A 152 -0.09 12.90 -14.69
N THR A 153 -0.05 11.61 -15.08
CA THR A 153 1.12 10.76 -14.91
C THR A 153 1.70 10.39 -16.28
N GLN A 154 2.95 10.74 -16.52
CA GLN A 154 3.70 10.26 -17.67
C GLN A 154 4.19 8.84 -17.42
N LEU A 155 3.90 7.93 -18.33
CA LEU A 155 4.40 6.56 -18.26
C LEU A 155 5.65 6.43 -19.15
N ILE A 156 6.72 5.94 -18.56
CA ILE A 156 7.94 5.53 -19.28
C ILE A 156 8.01 4.02 -19.19
N CYS A 157 7.81 3.34 -20.30
CA CYS A 157 7.80 1.89 -20.38
C CYS A 157 9.11 1.42 -21.02
N LEU A 158 9.91 0.70 -20.28
CA LEU A 158 11.10 0.04 -20.80
C LEU A 158 10.64 -1.30 -21.37
N THR A 159 10.81 -1.51 -22.66
CA THR A 159 10.46 -2.77 -23.32
C THR A 159 11.73 -3.49 -23.73
N GLY A 160 11.93 -4.69 -23.24
CA GLY A 160 12.99 -5.59 -23.72
C GLY A 160 12.55 -6.22 -25.06
N LEU A 161 12.57 -5.43 -26.11
CA LEU A 161 12.49 -5.95 -27.47
C LEU A 161 13.90 -6.40 -27.84
N GLY A 162 14.21 -7.67 -27.58
CA GLY A 162 15.34 -8.34 -28.16
C GLY A 162 14.97 -8.92 -29.52
#